data_81d2cc7eeae3c0ecb6987db5b6ce483a
#
_entry.id   81d2cc7eeae3c0ecb6987db5b6ce483a
#
_cell.length_a   1.000
_cell.length_b   1.000
_cell.length_c   1.000
_cell.angle_alpha   90.00
_cell.angle_beta   90.00
_cell.angle_gamma   90.00
#
_symmetry.space_group_name_H-M   'P 1'
#
loop_
_entity.id
_entity.type
_entity.pdbx_description
1 polymer ?
#
loop_
_entity_poly.entity_id
_entity_poly.type
_entity_poly.pdbx_seq_one_letter_code
_entity_poly.pdbx_strand_id
1 'polypeptide(L)'
;KGSMGIMPEVYLSTVIFTSIAIALVCWGIIGIFFMPELGVIAFWESLQDPATINPCLDWEYWEPELVDKSKPGNGCPEYATRVFPAPLKMLILVLLGAIVPYSGFLLVRGGAKREADRRGAQIEKYLPYAASYTAAMSAANATPAKIFRSLAMNKDIYGDVSEDAGLIYRDVTLLGYDLITAIKLSVDRAASVWLTEFFQGMVGTLTSGGHLKLYFLNRAEHYMRENRTRLQQFLESIALLAESYIVVAVAMPLFLIVM
;
A
#
# COMPACT_ATOMS: atom_id res chain seq x y z
N LYS A 1 3.41 -11.60 6.29
CA LYS A 1 2.40 -12.10 7.23
C LYS A 1 2.08 -10.97 8.20
N GLY A 2 1.30 -9.96 7.73
CA GLY A 2 0.86 -8.89 8.62
C GLY A 2 -0.26 -9.41 9.50
N SER A 3 -0.24 -9.06 10.76
CA SER A 3 -1.31 -9.35 11.71
C SER A 3 -2.54 -8.46 11.44
N MET A 4 -3.08 -8.51 10.23
CA MET A 4 -4.47 -8.17 10.05
C MET A 4 -5.26 -9.31 10.70
N GLY A 5 -6.15 -9.01 11.64
CA GLY A 5 -7.01 -9.99 12.33
C GLY A 5 -7.95 -10.77 11.39
N ILE A 6 -7.64 -10.80 10.10
CA ILE A 6 -8.33 -11.47 9.02
C ILE A 6 -7.46 -12.66 8.61
N MET A 7 -8.04 -13.85 8.61
CA MET A 7 -7.37 -15.05 8.10
C MET A 7 -6.87 -14.81 6.67
N PRO A 8 -5.66 -15.29 6.31
CA PRO A 8 -5.07 -15.05 4.98
C PRO A 8 -5.97 -15.52 3.84
N GLU A 9 -6.79 -16.55 4.07
CA GLU A 9 -7.77 -17.05 3.11
C GLU A 9 -8.92 -16.07 2.84
N VAL A 10 -9.43 -15.42 3.89
CA VAL A 10 -10.49 -14.40 3.77
C VAL A 10 -9.96 -13.15 3.07
N TYR A 11 -8.71 -12.77 3.35
CA TYR A 11 -8.08 -11.67 2.64
C TYR A 11 -7.88 -11.98 1.16
N LEU A 12 -7.40 -13.19 0.82
CA LEU A 12 -7.20 -13.59 -0.58
C LEU A 12 -8.55 -13.61 -1.33
N SER A 13 -9.61 -14.14 -0.72
CA SER A 13 -10.95 -14.16 -1.32
C SER A 13 -11.50 -12.75 -1.54
N THR A 14 -11.33 -11.84 -0.58
CA THR A 14 -11.75 -10.43 -0.73
C THR A 14 -10.98 -9.72 -1.84
N VAL A 15 -9.66 -9.95 -1.96
CA VAL A 15 -8.84 -9.37 -3.04
C VAL A 15 -9.30 -9.87 -4.40
N ILE A 16 -9.57 -11.16 -4.55
CA ILE A 16 -10.06 -11.75 -5.80
C ILE A 16 -11.45 -11.20 -6.13
N PHE A 17 -12.36 -11.18 -5.14
CA PHE A 17 -13.72 -10.69 -5.35
C PHE A 17 -13.76 -9.22 -5.75
N THR A 18 -13.00 -8.35 -5.07
CA THR A 18 -12.91 -6.93 -5.42
C THR A 18 -12.27 -6.71 -6.77
N SER A 19 -11.25 -7.48 -7.17
CA SER A 19 -10.63 -7.35 -8.48
C SER A 19 -11.58 -7.78 -9.61
N ILE A 20 -12.37 -8.83 -9.40
CA ILE A 20 -13.41 -9.28 -10.35
C ILE A 20 -14.51 -8.22 -10.47
N ALA A 21 -14.97 -7.65 -9.34
CA ALA A 21 -15.98 -6.60 -9.35
C ALA A 21 -15.51 -5.34 -10.11
N ILE A 22 -14.28 -4.90 -9.88
CA ILE A 22 -13.67 -3.78 -10.62
C ILE A 22 -13.57 -4.12 -12.13
N ALA A 23 -13.15 -5.33 -12.46
CA ALA A 23 -13.06 -5.78 -13.84
C ALA A 23 -14.43 -5.74 -14.54
N LEU A 24 -15.49 -6.24 -13.92
CA LEU A 24 -16.83 -6.23 -14.47
C LEU A 24 -17.37 -4.80 -14.68
N VAL A 25 -17.13 -3.90 -13.72
CA VAL A 25 -17.52 -2.48 -13.84
C VAL A 25 -16.78 -1.82 -15.01
N CYS A 26 -15.45 -2.01 -15.09
CA CYS A 26 -14.65 -1.46 -16.18
C CYS A 26 -15.05 -2.03 -17.54
N TRP A 27 -15.32 -3.34 -17.61
CA TRP A 27 -15.81 -3.97 -18.84
C TRP A 27 -17.20 -3.45 -19.25
N GLY A 28 -18.08 -3.20 -18.28
CA GLY A 28 -19.38 -2.56 -18.51
C GLY A 28 -19.23 -1.15 -19.09
N ILE A 29 -18.36 -0.34 -18.53
CA ILE A 29 -18.08 1.03 -19.00
C ILE A 29 -17.47 1.01 -20.40
N ILE A 30 -16.49 0.14 -20.65
CA ILE A 30 -15.87 -0.02 -21.98
C ILE A 30 -16.90 -0.51 -23.00
N GLY A 31 -17.77 -1.46 -22.61
CA GLY A 31 -18.85 -1.96 -23.47
C GLY A 31 -19.83 -0.84 -23.86
N ILE A 32 -20.25 -0.01 -22.89
CA ILE A 32 -21.14 1.13 -23.15
C ILE A 32 -20.46 2.15 -24.07
N PHE A 33 -19.17 2.37 -23.92
CA PHE A 33 -18.43 3.34 -24.76
C PHE A 33 -18.23 2.85 -26.21
N PHE A 34 -18.09 1.54 -26.41
CA PHE A 34 -17.76 0.94 -27.70
C PHE A 34 -18.97 0.34 -28.44
N MET A 35 -20.14 0.20 -27.80
CA MET A 35 -21.37 -0.21 -28.49
C MET A 35 -21.97 0.98 -29.26
N PRO A 36 -22.09 0.88 -30.61
CA PRO A 36 -22.60 1.98 -31.44
C PRO A 36 -24.06 2.31 -31.15
N GLU A 37 -24.86 1.34 -30.69
CA GLU A 37 -26.30 1.53 -30.43
C GLU A 37 -26.62 2.03 -29.02
N LEU A 38 -25.74 1.84 -28.04
CA LEU A 38 -25.94 2.22 -26.63
C LEU A 38 -24.85 3.15 -26.11
N GLY A 39 -23.87 3.51 -26.93
CA GLY A 39 -22.71 4.31 -26.53
C GLY A 39 -23.03 5.77 -26.27
N VAL A 40 -22.15 6.42 -25.52
CA VAL A 40 -22.20 7.87 -25.25
C VAL A 40 -22.25 8.68 -26.55
N ILE A 41 -21.71 8.16 -27.64
CA ILE A 41 -21.75 8.75 -28.97
C ILE A 41 -23.19 8.78 -29.50
N ALA A 42 -23.93 7.67 -29.43
CA ALA A 42 -25.33 7.61 -29.83
C ALA A 42 -26.25 8.48 -28.96
N PHE A 43 -25.94 8.57 -27.64
CA PHE A 43 -26.66 9.46 -26.71
C PHE A 43 -26.38 10.93 -27.02
N TRP A 44 -25.15 11.27 -27.36
CA TRP A 44 -24.78 12.64 -27.73
C TRP A 44 -25.40 13.07 -29.05
N GLU A 45 -25.46 12.18 -30.00
CA GLU A 45 -26.08 12.38 -31.32
C GLU A 45 -27.60 12.57 -31.22
N SER A 46 -28.27 11.84 -30.29
CA SER A 46 -29.71 12.02 -30.04
C SER A 46 -30.07 13.36 -29.39
N LEU A 47 -29.10 14.06 -28.82
CA LEU A 47 -29.25 15.41 -28.24
C LEU A 47 -28.98 16.53 -29.25
N GLN A 48 -28.38 16.24 -30.40
CA GLN A 48 -28.16 17.18 -31.46
C GLN A 48 -29.36 17.16 -32.45
N ASP A 49 -29.82 18.33 -32.83
CA ASP A 49 -30.92 18.50 -33.81
C ASP A 49 -30.57 17.74 -35.10
N PRO A 50 -31.43 16.86 -35.61
CA PRO A 50 -31.14 16.05 -36.81
C PRO A 50 -30.82 16.92 -38.07
N ALA A 51 -31.11 18.20 -38.05
CA ALA A 51 -30.75 19.12 -39.11
C ALA A 51 -29.28 19.59 -39.10
N THR A 52 -28.54 19.32 -38.01
CA THR A 52 -27.15 19.71 -37.82
C THR A 52 -26.17 18.56 -37.76
N ILE A 53 -26.63 17.33 -37.96
CA ILE A 53 -25.77 16.13 -37.97
C ILE A 53 -24.80 16.27 -39.13
N ASN A 54 -23.53 16.41 -38.79
CA ASN A 54 -22.45 16.41 -39.77
C ASN A 54 -22.36 14.97 -40.34
N PRO A 55 -22.67 14.77 -41.64
CA PRO A 55 -22.71 13.42 -42.23
C PRO A 55 -21.40 12.67 -42.13
N CYS A 56 -20.34 13.35 -41.74
CA CYS A 56 -19.02 12.74 -41.46
C CYS A 56 -18.95 12.03 -40.10
N LEU A 57 -19.95 12.20 -39.22
CA LEU A 57 -20.03 11.57 -37.90
C LEU A 57 -20.97 10.35 -37.87
N ASP A 58 -21.63 10.01 -38.99
CA ASP A 58 -22.46 8.82 -39.08
C ASP A 58 -21.56 7.58 -39.00
N TRP A 59 -21.83 6.67 -38.07
CA TRP A 59 -21.01 5.49 -37.81
C TRP A 59 -20.93 4.52 -39.01
N GLU A 60 -21.89 4.56 -39.93
CA GLU A 60 -21.90 3.83 -41.20
C GLU A 60 -20.73 4.23 -42.11
N TYR A 61 -20.20 5.45 -41.94
CA TYR A 61 -18.96 5.95 -42.57
C TYR A 61 -17.68 5.29 -42.06
N TRP A 62 -17.79 4.46 -41.02
CA TRP A 62 -16.65 3.77 -40.44
C TRP A 62 -16.21 2.54 -41.23
N GLU A 63 -16.94 2.15 -42.28
CA GLU A 63 -16.53 1.13 -43.27
C GLU A 63 -15.93 1.81 -44.49
N PRO A 64 -14.59 1.68 -44.73
CA PRO A 64 -13.93 2.38 -45.84
C PRO A 64 -14.35 1.90 -47.22
N GLU A 65 -15.10 0.82 -47.35
CA GLU A 65 -15.61 0.29 -48.62
C GLU A 65 -16.90 0.99 -49.13
N LEU A 66 -17.61 1.71 -48.27
CA LEU A 66 -18.91 2.32 -48.59
C LEU A 66 -18.86 3.77 -49.01
N VAL A 67 -17.66 4.41 -48.92
CA VAL A 67 -17.50 5.81 -49.36
C VAL A 67 -17.37 5.86 -50.88
N ASP A 68 -18.47 6.03 -51.54
CA ASP A 68 -18.49 6.29 -53.00
C ASP A 68 -17.87 7.67 -53.27
N LYS A 69 -16.58 7.68 -53.60
CA LYS A 69 -15.79 8.87 -53.94
C LYS A 69 -16.28 9.64 -55.18
N SER A 70 -17.27 9.09 -55.89
CA SER A 70 -17.75 9.66 -57.14
C SER A 70 -18.88 10.69 -56.99
N LYS A 71 -19.42 10.89 -55.76
CA LYS A 71 -20.46 11.90 -55.49
C LYS A 71 -19.85 13.23 -55.11
N PRO A 72 -19.96 14.25 -55.99
CA PRO A 72 -19.54 15.63 -55.63
C PRO A 72 -20.44 16.18 -54.51
N GLY A 73 -19.90 16.40 -53.34
CA GLY A 73 -20.60 16.93 -52.16
C GLY A 73 -20.29 16.21 -50.85
N ASN A 74 -19.72 15.03 -50.85
CA ASN A 74 -19.25 14.36 -49.66
C ASN A 74 -17.85 14.84 -49.27
N GLY A 75 -17.72 16.17 -49.01
CA GLY A 75 -16.49 16.79 -48.56
C GLY A 75 -16.16 16.54 -47.08
N CYS A 76 -16.13 15.26 -46.69
CA CYS A 76 -15.58 14.91 -45.39
C CYS A 76 -14.08 15.20 -45.40
N PRO A 77 -13.53 15.96 -44.47
CA PRO A 77 -12.09 16.22 -44.41
C PRO A 77 -11.33 14.88 -44.27
N GLU A 78 -10.19 14.78 -44.94
CA GLU A 78 -9.37 13.57 -45.03
C GLU A 78 -8.99 12.96 -43.65
N TYR A 79 -9.01 13.76 -42.59
CA TYR A 79 -8.80 13.28 -41.22
C TYR A 79 -10.00 12.52 -40.63
N ALA A 80 -11.22 12.75 -41.10
CA ALA A 80 -12.41 12.04 -40.66
C ALA A 80 -12.48 10.60 -41.20
N THR A 81 -11.72 10.30 -42.26
CA THR A 81 -11.62 8.98 -42.87
C THR A 81 -10.54 8.07 -42.24
N ARG A 82 -9.75 8.58 -41.30
CA ARG A 82 -8.79 7.75 -40.55
C ARG A 82 -9.49 6.93 -39.48
N VAL A 83 -10.26 5.99 -39.91
CA VAL A 83 -10.86 4.99 -39.03
C VAL A 83 -9.80 3.97 -38.64
N PHE A 84 -9.64 3.73 -37.36
CA PHE A 84 -8.85 2.60 -36.89
C PHE A 84 -9.45 1.31 -37.50
N PRO A 85 -8.65 0.49 -38.18
CA PRO A 85 -9.15 -0.77 -38.76
C PRO A 85 -9.77 -1.64 -37.66
N ALA A 86 -10.86 -2.35 -38.01
CA ALA A 86 -11.62 -3.19 -37.05
C ALA A 86 -10.74 -4.11 -36.19
N PRO A 87 -9.68 -4.76 -36.73
CA PRO A 87 -8.77 -5.58 -35.91
C PRO A 87 -8.00 -4.76 -34.86
N LEU A 88 -7.67 -3.50 -35.13
CA LEU A 88 -6.96 -2.65 -34.20
C LEU A 88 -7.87 -2.21 -33.04
N LYS A 89 -9.15 -1.94 -33.29
CA LYS A 89 -10.15 -1.67 -32.24
C LYS A 89 -10.32 -2.86 -31.31
N MET A 90 -10.47 -4.06 -31.87
CA MET A 90 -10.56 -5.31 -31.11
C MET A 90 -9.29 -5.56 -30.28
N LEU A 91 -8.13 -5.31 -30.83
CA LEU A 91 -6.85 -5.45 -30.13
C LEU A 91 -6.75 -4.48 -28.94
N ILE A 92 -7.13 -3.21 -29.12
CA ILE A 92 -7.14 -2.21 -28.05
C ILE A 92 -8.15 -2.60 -26.97
N LEU A 93 -9.34 -3.06 -27.32
CA LEU A 93 -10.37 -3.48 -26.38
C LEU A 93 -9.94 -4.69 -25.55
N VAL A 94 -9.34 -5.70 -26.17
CA VAL A 94 -8.78 -6.87 -25.47
C VAL A 94 -7.61 -6.46 -24.54
N LEU A 95 -6.74 -5.57 -25.01
CA LEU A 95 -5.58 -5.12 -24.26
C LEU A 95 -5.99 -4.26 -23.05
N LEU A 96 -6.93 -3.33 -23.21
CA LEU A 96 -7.53 -2.57 -22.11
C LEU A 96 -8.29 -3.49 -21.14
N GLY A 97 -9.09 -4.45 -21.67
CA GLY A 97 -9.82 -5.42 -20.88
C GLY A 97 -8.93 -6.37 -20.06
N ALA A 98 -7.68 -6.58 -20.47
CA ALA A 98 -6.69 -7.35 -19.72
C ALA A 98 -5.90 -6.49 -18.72
N ILE A 99 -5.46 -5.28 -19.13
CA ILE A 99 -4.61 -4.40 -18.31
C ILE A 99 -5.37 -3.84 -17.11
N VAL A 100 -6.63 -3.46 -17.27
CA VAL A 100 -7.42 -2.83 -16.21
C VAL A 100 -7.65 -3.78 -15.02
N PRO A 101 -8.14 -5.02 -15.18
CA PRO A 101 -8.28 -5.94 -14.04
C PRO A 101 -6.94 -6.35 -13.46
N TYR A 102 -5.89 -6.49 -14.27
CA TYR A 102 -4.55 -6.81 -13.79
C TYR A 102 -3.97 -5.68 -12.93
N SER A 103 -4.11 -4.42 -13.35
CA SER A 103 -3.68 -3.27 -12.55
C SER A 103 -4.49 -3.13 -11.26
N GLY A 104 -5.80 -3.36 -11.30
CA GLY A 104 -6.66 -3.41 -10.11
C GLY A 104 -6.21 -4.48 -9.11
N PHE A 105 -5.91 -5.68 -9.59
CA PHE A 105 -5.37 -6.77 -8.75
C PHE A 105 -4.04 -6.38 -8.09
N LEU A 106 -3.11 -5.75 -8.83
CA LEU A 106 -1.83 -5.29 -8.29
C LEU A 106 -2.00 -4.21 -7.22
N LEU A 107 -2.93 -3.26 -7.42
CA LEU A 107 -3.22 -2.18 -6.46
C LEU A 107 -3.79 -2.73 -5.15
N VAL A 108 -4.76 -3.65 -5.22
CA VAL A 108 -5.36 -4.25 -4.02
C VAL A 108 -4.33 -5.13 -3.28
N ARG A 109 -3.54 -5.92 -4.02
CA ARG A 109 -2.45 -6.70 -3.42
C ARG A 109 -1.37 -5.83 -2.76
N GLY A 110 -1.06 -4.67 -3.37
CA GLY A 110 -0.10 -3.71 -2.84
C GLY A 110 -0.58 -3.03 -1.55
N GLY A 111 -1.90 -2.85 -1.39
CA GLY A 111 -2.50 -2.22 -0.21
C GLY A 111 -2.19 -2.96 1.08
N ALA A 112 -2.30 -4.29 1.10
CA ALA A 112 -1.97 -5.10 2.27
C ALA A 112 -0.49 -5.02 2.68
N LYS A 113 0.40 -5.00 1.70
CA LYS A 113 1.83 -4.84 1.97
C LYS A 113 2.11 -3.48 2.60
N ARG A 114 1.54 -2.41 2.04
CA ARG A 114 1.69 -1.04 2.57
C ARG A 114 1.18 -0.93 4.01
N GLU A 115 0.05 -1.56 4.33
CA GLU A 115 -0.50 -1.55 5.68
C GLU A 115 0.38 -2.34 6.66
N ALA A 116 0.92 -3.50 6.25
CA ALA A 116 1.87 -4.26 7.04
C ALA A 116 3.18 -3.49 7.26
N ASP A 117 3.71 -2.84 6.23
CA ASP A 117 4.92 -2.03 6.32
C ASP A 117 4.68 -0.79 7.21
N ARG A 118 3.51 -0.14 7.09
CA ARG A 118 3.11 0.98 7.95
C ARG A 118 3.05 0.58 9.43
N ARG A 119 2.40 -0.56 9.73
CA ARG A 119 2.34 -1.10 11.09
C ARG A 119 3.72 -1.48 11.59
N GLY A 120 4.56 -2.11 10.75
CA GLY A 120 5.96 -2.41 11.08
C GLY A 120 6.75 -1.16 11.47
N ALA A 121 6.64 -0.09 10.69
CA ALA A 121 7.30 1.19 10.96
C ALA A 121 6.79 1.85 12.25
N GLN A 122 5.49 1.76 12.55
CA GLN A 122 4.93 2.24 13.81
C GLN A 122 5.50 1.47 15.01
N ILE A 123 5.55 0.14 14.91
CA ILE A 123 6.14 -0.71 15.95
C ILE A 123 7.61 -0.35 16.18
N GLU A 124 8.41 -0.20 15.12
CA GLU A 124 9.83 0.17 15.24
C GLU A 124 10.05 1.53 15.91
N LYS A 125 9.13 2.47 15.70
CA LYS A 125 9.17 3.80 16.33
C LYS A 125 8.96 3.73 17.85
N TYR A 126 8.03 2.88 18.31
CA TYR A 126 7.65 2.81 19.72
C TYR A 126 8.40 1.71 20.50
N LEU A 127 9.00 0.74 19.82
CA LEU A 127 9.71 -0.38 20.44
C LEU A 127 10.84 0.03 21.37
N PRO A 128 11.68 1.06 21.09
CA PRO A 128 12.72 1.50 22.02
C PRO A 128 12.16 1.93 23.37
N TYR A 129 11.02 2.62 23.38
CA TYR A 129 10.35 3.07 24.60
C TYR A 129 9.72 1.89 25.36
N ALA A 130 9.06 0.98 24.65
CA ALA A 130 8.51 -0.24 25.23
C ALA A 130 9.61 -1.14 25.81
N ALA A 131 10.74 -1.30 25.12
CA ALA A 131 11.88 -2.06 25.61
C ALA A 131 12.49 -1.42 26.86
N SER A 132 12.62 -0.10 26.91
CA SER A 132 13.11 0.61 28.09
C SER A 132 12.16 0.44 29.28
N TYR A 133 10.86 0.47 29.05
CA TYR A 133 9.86 0.20 30.07
C TYR A 133 9.92 -1.25 30.57
N THR A 134 10.05 -2.23 29.67
CA THR A 134 10.20 -3.65 30.06
C THR A 134 11.47 -3.86 30.89
N ALA A 135 12.57 -3.17 30.55
CA ALA A 135 13.81 -3.20 31.31
C ALA A 135 13.62 -2.63 32.73
N ALA A 136 12.96 -1.48 32.86
CA ALA A 136 12.68 -0.85 34.15
C ALA A 136 11.78 -1.73 35.04
N MET A 137 10.70 -2.29 34.47
CA MET A 137 9.80 -3.19 35.18
C MET A 137 10.50 -4.51 35.61
N SER A 138 11.34 -5.05 34.73
CA SER A 138 12.15 -6.24 35.06
C SER A 138 13.20 -5.94 36.12
N ALA A 139 13.78 -4.74 36.14
CA ALA A 139 14.67 -4.27 37.19
C ALA A 139 13.96 -4.21 38.56
N ALA A 140 12.67 -3.86 38.56
CA ALA A 140 11.78 -3.89 39.72
C ALA A 140 11.26 -5.28 40.10
N ASN A 141 11.81 -6.35 39.51
CA ASN A 141 11.41 -7.75 39.70
C ASN A 141 9.93 -8.03 39.36
N ALA A 142 9.33 -7.27 38.42
CA ALA A 142 7.99 -7.56 37.94
C ALA A 142 7.95 -8.86 37.15
N THR A 143 6.88 -9.62 37.32
CA THR A 143 6.66 -10.86 36.53
C THR A 143 6.41 -10.51 35.05
N PRO A 144 6.81 -11.36 34.09
CA PRO A 144 6.59 -11.10 32.67
C PRO A 144 5.12 -10.85 32.32
N ALA A 145 4.19 -11.58 32.93
CA ALA A 145 2.75 -11.37 32.74
C ALA A 145 2.30 -9.96 33.15
N LYS A 146 2.85 -9.41 34.26
CA LYS A 146 2.57 -8.05 34.71
C LYS A 146 3.14 -7.01 33.77
N ILE A 147 4.33 -7.27 33.21
CA ILE A 147 4.97 -6.36 32.23
C ILE A 147 4.09 -6.28 30.98
N PHE A 148 3.69 -7.41 30.39
CA PHE A 148 2.83 -7.44 29.20
C PHE A 148 1.46 -6.81 29.45
N ARG A 149 0.85 -7.06 30.63
CA ARG A 149 -0.39 -6.38 31.02
C ARG A 149 -0.24 -4.87 31.04
N SER A 150 0.81 -4.38 31.64
CA SER A 150 1.03 -2.94 31.77
C SER A 150 1.31 -2.27 30.41
N LEU A 151 2.07 -2.93 29.52
CA LEU A 151 2.25 -2.47 28.14
C LEU A 151 0.92 -2.43 27.38
N ALA A 152 0.09 -3.46 27.51
CA ALA A 152 -1.21 -3.56 26.86
C ALA A 152 -2.18 -2.44 27.27
N MET A 153 -2.12 -2.00 28.52
CA MET A 153 -3.01 -0.95 29.04
C MET A 153 -2.63 0.47 28.61
N ASN A 154 -1.40 0.69 28.09
CA ASN A 154 -0.88 2.00 27.75
C ASN A 154 -0.68 2.15 26.23
N LYS A 155 -1.76 1.96 25.46
CA LYS A 155 -1.72 2.05 23.99
C LYS A 155 -1.31 3.44 23.50
N ASP A 156 -1.69 4.50 24.18
CA ASP A 156 -1.39 5.87 23.80
C ASP A 156 0.12 6.17 23.84
N ILE A 157 0.88 5.44 24.66
CA ILE A 157 2.32 5.63 24.84
C ILE A 157 3.13 4.69 23.93
N TYR A 158 2.70 3.42 23.80
CA TYR A 158 3.47 2.38 23.12
C TYR A 158 2.87 1.97 21.75
N GLY A 159 1.78 2.61 21.33
CA GLY A 159 1.17 2.37 20.01
C GLY A 159 0.86 0.90 19.75
N ASP A 160 1.22 0.43 18.56
CA ASP A 160 0.91 -0.94 18.11
C ASP A 160 1.67 -2.03 18.90
N VAL A 161 2.78 -1.69 19.57
CA VAL A 161 3.49 -2.63 20.47
C VAL A 161 2.58 -3.09 21.62
N SER A 162 1.69 -2.21 22.11
CA SER A 162 0.74 -2.55 23.17
C SER A 162 -0.31 -3.58 22.73
N GLU A 163 -0.68 -3.60 21.44
CA GLU A 163 -1.59 -4.62 20.91
C GLU A 163 -0.94 -6.01 20.92
N ASP A 164 0.32 -6.10 20.47
CA ASP A 164 1.06 -7.36 20.48
C ASP A 164 1.33 -7.84 21.92
N ALA A 165 1.64 -6.93 22.84
CA ALA A 165 1.76 -7.23 24.26
C ALA A 165 0.44 -7.70 24.87
N GLY A 166 -0.68 -7.11 24.44
CA GLY A 166 -2.03 -7.50 24.86
C GLY A 166 -2.41 -8.91 24.40
N LEU A 167 -2.00 -9.29 23.18
CA LEU A 167 -2.21 -10.64 22.67
C LEU A 167 -1.42 -11.68 23.52
N ILE A 168 -0.16 -11.41 23.85
CA ILE A 168 0.63 -12.28 24.72
C ILE A 168 -0.03 -12.40 26.12
N TYR A 169 -0.44 -11.27 26.70
CA TYR A 169 -1.11 -11.30 28.01
C TYR A 169 -2.41 -12.10 27.97
N ARG A 170 -3.22 -11.94 26.93
CA ARG A 170 -4.45 -12.70 26.71
C ARG A 170 -4.16 -14.19 26.57
N ASP A 171 -3.18 -14.54 25.73
CA ASP A 171 -2.86 -15.95 25.43
C ASP A 171 -2.35 -16.67 26.68
N VAL A 172 -1.61 -15.98 27.56
CA VAL A 172 -1.15 -16.54 28.84
C VAL A 172 -2.28 -16.62 29.88
N THR A 173 -3.09 -15.55 30.02
CA THR A 173 -4.05 -15.47 31.15
C THR A 173 -5.42 -16.05 30.83
N LEU A 174 -5.91 -15.94 29.60
CA LEU A 174 -7.23 -16.40 29.20
C LEU A 174 -7.18 -17.77 28.51
N LEU A 175 -6.17 -18.02 27.69
CA LEU A 175 -6.04 -19.28 26.95
C LEU A 175 -5.17 -20.31 27.71
N GLY A 176 -4.49 -19.92 28.79
CA GLY A 176 -3.67 -20.80 29.61
C GLY A 176 -2.40 -21.32 28.92
N TYR A 177 -1.96 -20.67 27.86
CA TYR A 177 -0.70 -21.03 27.19
C TYR A 177 0.49 -20.72 28.09
N ASP A 178 1.51 -21.55 28.00
CA ASP A 178 2.81 -21.24 28.59
C ASP A 178 3.40 -19.96 27.95
N LEU A 179 4.10 -19.17 28.76
CA LEU A 179 4.68 -17.89 28.34
C LEU A 179 5.56 -18.02 27.08
N ILE A 180 6.38 -19.06 27.01
CA ILE A 180 7.25 -19.31 25.85
C ILE A 180 6.42 -19.55 24.59
N THR A 181 5.35 -20.33 24.70
CA THR A 181 4.44 -20.64 23.59
C THR A 181 3.69 -19.39 23.14
N ALA A 182 3.17 -18.56 24.07
CA ALA A 182 2.48 -17.34 23.75
C ALA A 182 3.40 -16.33 23.01
N ILE A 183 4.66 -16.22 23.45
CA ILE A 183 5.64 -15.35 22.78
C ILE A 183 5.98 -15.89 21.37
N LYS A 184 6.17 -17.19 21.19
CA LYS A 184 6.41 -17.82 19.88
C LYS A 184 5.27 -17.55 18.90
N LEU A 185 4.02 -17.67 19.34
CA LEU A 185 2.85 -17.30 18.53
C LEU A 185 2.85 -15.83 18.12
N SER A 186 3.34 -14.94 18.99
CA SER A 186 3.47 -13.51 18.69
C SER A 186 4.62 -13.23 17.74
N VAL A 187 5.71 -13.98 17.78
CA VAL A 187 6.80 -13.92 16.77
C VAL A 187 6.26 -14.21 15.37
N ASP A 188 5.42 -15.23 15.21
CA ASP A 188 4.85 -15.60 13.91
C ASP A 188 3.89 -14.53 13.35
N ARG A 189 3.31 -13.71 14.22
CA ARG A 189 2.36 -12.63 13.87
C ARG A 189 3.04 -11.27 13.72
N ALA A 190 4.26 -11.12 14.23
CA ALA A 190 4.94 -9.82 14.29
C ALA A 190 5.10 -9.19 12.89
N ALA A 191 4.72 -7.91 12.78
CA ALA A 191 4.82 -7.14 11.55
C ALA A 191 6.19 -6.46 11.36
N SER A 192 7.01 -6.37 12.43
CA SER A 192 8.34 -5.75 12.44
C SER A 192 9.43 -6.78 12.70
N VAL A 193 10.54 -6.64 11.98
CA VAL A 193 11.75 -7.45 12.20
C VAL A 193 12.31 -7.22 13.60
N TRP A 194 12.32 -5.97 14.07
CA TRP A 194 12.82 -5.63 15.40
C TRP A 194 12.00 -6.24 16.52
N LEU A 195 10.68 -6.26 16.39
CA LEU A 195 9.81 -6.91 17.37
C LEU A 195 10.00 -8.43 17.35
N THR A 196 10.17 -9.01 16.17
CA THR A 196 10.50 -10.44 15.99
C THR A 196 11.79 -10.81 16.73
N GLU A 197 12.86 -10.04 16.52
CA GLU A 197 14.14 -10.24 17.21
C GLU A 197 14.03 -10.07 18.73
N PHE A 198 13.25 -9.07 19.17
CA PHE A 198 13.00 -8.86 20.59
C PHE A 198 12.33 -10.06 21.25
N PHE A 199 11.28 -10.59 20.63
CA PHE A 199 10.57 -11.75 21.16
C PHE A 199 11.37 -13.05 21.03
N GLN A 200 12.07 -13.27 19.91
CA GLN A 200 12.93 -14.43 19.72
C GLN A 200 14.07 -14.49 20.75
N GLY A 201 14.72 -13.36 20.98
CA GLY A 201 15.75 -13.26 21.98
C GLY A 201 15.23 -13.47 23.41
N MET A 202 13.99 -13.05 23.69
CA MET A 202 13.32 -13.35 24.96
C MET A 202 13.07 -14.85 25.11
N VAL A 203 12.55 -15.51 24.06
CA VAL A 203 12.35 -16.96 24.04
C VAL A 203 13.69 -17.68 24.25
N GLY A 204 14.75 -17.29 23.54
CA GLY A 204 16.09 -17.85 23.71
C GLY A 204 16.62 -17.72 25.13
N THR A 205 16.42 -16.56 25.77
CA THR A 205 16.84 -16.33 27.15
C THR A 205 16.05 -17.18 28.14
N LEU A 206 14.73 -17.32 27.94
CA LEU A 206 13.87 -18.17 28.79
C LEU A 206 14.23 -19.64 28.66
N THR A 207 14.47 -20.12 27.44
CA THR A 207 14.80 -21.56 27.20
C THR A 207 16.19 -21.92 27.69
N SER A 208 17.15 -21.01 27.67
CA SER A 208 18.50 -21.23 28.20
C SER A 208 18.63 -21.03 29.73
N GLY A 209 17.52 -20.63 30.40
CA GLY A 209 17.55 -20.32 31.84
C GLY A 209 18.30 -19.03 32.17
N GLY A 210 18.50 -18.16 31.20
CA GLY A 210 19.17 -16.88 31.35
C GLY A 210 18.37 -15.83 32.13
N HIS A 211 19.05 -14.77 32.56
CA HIS A 211 18.42 -13.68 33.30
C HIS A 211 17.69 -12.71 32.35
N LEU A 212 16.38 -12.77 32.30
CA LEU A 212 15.52 -11.86 31.50
C LEU A 212 15.79 -10.37 31.78
N LYS A 213 16.09 -10.02 33.03
CA LYS A 213 16.43 -8.65 33.42
C LYS A 213 17.62 -8.11 32.61
N LEU A 214 18.71 -8.89 32.52
CA LEU A 214 19.90 -8.50 31.77
C LEU A 214 19.62 -8.42 30.27
N TYR A 215 18.82 -9.36 29.75
CA TYR A 215 18.38 -9.34 28.36
C TYR A 215 17.63 -8.04 28.03
N PHE A 216 16.63 -7.67 28.84
CA PHE A 216 15.84 -6.46 28.60
C PHE A 216 16.70 -5.16 28.70
N LEU A 217 17.61 -5.10 29.67
CA LEU A 217 18.52 -3.96 29.79
C LEU A 217 19.41 -3.79 28.55
N ASN A 218 20.03 -4.87 28.10
CA ASN A 218 20.90 -4.86 26.93
C ASN A 218 20.12 -4.50 25.64
N ARG A 219 18.91 -5.03 25.48
CA ARG A 219 18.07 -4.73 24.30
C ARG A 219 17.53 -3.31 24.33
N ALA A 220 17.13 -2.78 25.48
CA ALA A 220 16.71 -1.40 25.64
C ALA A 220 17.84 -0.43 25.28
N GLU A 221 19.06 -0.68 25.79
CA GLU A 221 20.23 0.14 25.44
C GLU A 221 20.54 0.08 23.94
N HIS A 222 20.50 -1.12 23.36
CA HIS A 222 20.72 -1.31 21.92
C HIS A 222 19.72 -0.51 21.07
N TYR A 223 18.41 -0.63 21.34
CA TYR A 223 17.40 0.09 20.59
C TYR A 223 17.44 1.60 20.79
N MET A 224 17.76 2.07 21.99
CA MET A 224 17.95 3.50 22.25
C MET A 224 19.15 4.07 21.52
N ARG A 225 20.24 3.31 21.43
CA ARG A 225 21.43 3.69 20.65
C ARG A 225 21.11 3.77 19.16
N GLU A 226 20.45 2.74 18.63
CA GLU A 226 20.02 2.69 17.23
C GLU A 226 19.07 3.87 16.89
N ASN A 227 18.14 4.18 17.78
CA ASN A 227 17.23 5.31 17.60
C ASN A 227 17.99 6.66 17.54
N ARG A 228 19.01 6.84 18.37
CA ARG A 228 19.89 8.02 18.32
C ARG A 228 20.66 8.10 17.01
N THR A 229 21.21 6.98 16.54
CA THR A 229 21.92 6.91 15.25
C THR A 229 21.02 7.29 14.08
N ARG A 230 19.79 6.78 14.06
CA ARG A 230 18.79 7.14 13.03
C ARG A 230 18.44 8.63 13.05
N LEU A 231 18.30 9.22 14.24
CA LEU A 231 18.07 10.66 14.38
C LEU A 231 19.26 11.48 13.87
N GLN A 232 20.49 11.06 14.16
CA GLN A 232 21.68 11.72 13.63
C GLN A 232 21.75 11.65 12.12
N GLN A 233 21.54 10.48 11.53
CA GLN A 233 21.49 10.30 10.07
C GLN A 233 20.40 11.17 9.42
N PHE A 234 19.24 11.31 10.08
CA PHE A 234 18.17 12.19 9.61
C PHE A 234 18.60 13.66 9.63
N LEU A 235 19.24 14.10 10.70
CA LEU A 235 19.79 15.48 10.80
C LEU A 235 20.87 15.74 9.76
N GLU A 236 21.78 14.79 9.52
CA GLU A 236 22.80 14.88 8.48
C GLU A 236 22.17 14.97 7.08
N SER A 237 21.12 14.18 6.82
CA SER A 237 20.42 14.24 5.52
C SER A 237 19.74 15.60 5.29
N ILE A 238 19.16 16.19 6.33
CA ILE A 238 18.59 17.56 6.26
C ILE A 238 19.68 18.60 6.04
N ALA A 239 20.82 18.46 6.71
CA ALA A 239 21.95 19.37 6.54
C ALA A 239 22.47 19.36 5.09
N LEU A 240 22.64 18.18 4.50
CA LEU A 240 23.01 18.03 3.09
C LEU A 240 21.98 18.63 2.13
N LEU A 241 20.68 18.45 2.41
CA LEU A 241 19.64 19.08 1.60
C LEU A 241 19.67 20.61 1.71
N ALA A 242 19.89 21.15 2.91
CA ALA A 242 20.00 22.59 3.14
C ALA A 242 21.22 23.16 2.40
N GLU A 243 22.38 22.48 2.47
CA GLU A 243 23.59 22.87 1.76
C GLU A 243 23.38 22.87 0.23
N SER A 244 22.81 21.80 -0.32
CA SER A 244 22.49 21.72 -1.74
C SER A 244 21.51 22.81 -2.21
N TYR A 245 20.51 23.14 -1.38
CA TYR A 245 19.59 24.22 -1.65
C TYR A 245 20.29 25.59 -1.71
N ILE A 246 21.16 25.88 -0.75
CA ILE A 246 21.92 27.15 -0.71
C ILE A 246 22.80 27.27 -1.96
N VAL A 247 23.52 26.19 -2.33
CA VAL A 247 24.35 26.19 -3.55
C VAL A 247 23.52 26.51 -4.79
N VAL A 248 22.38 25.86 -4.99
CA VAL A 248 21.49 26.11 -6.13
C VAL A 248 20.90 27.51 -6.08
N ALA A 249 20.41 27.97 -4.92
CA ALA A 249 19.76 29.26 -4.76
C ALA A 249 20.72 30.45 -4.99
N VAL A 250 22.01 30.27 -4.72
CA VAL A 250 23.03 31.31 -4.91
C VAL A 250 23.69 31.18 -6.28
N ALA A 251 24.06 30.00 -6.71
CA ALA A 251 24.76 29.79 -7.96
C ALA A 251 23.90 30.11 -9.20
N MET A 252 22.60 29.72 -9.20
CA MET A 252 21.71 29.95 -10.33
C MET A 252 21.53 31.43 -10.66
N PRO A 253 21.19 32.34 -9.74
CA PRO A 253 21.08 33.77 -10.04
C PRO A 253 22.41 34.39 -10.46
N LEU A 254 23.54 33.99 -9.87
CA LEU A 254 24.84 34.49 -10.28
C LEU A 254 25.17 34.09 -11.71
N PHE A 255 24.89 32.86 -12.12
CA PHE A 255 25.05 32.41 -13.51
C PHE A 255 24.20 33.22 -14.47
N LEU A 256 22.93 33.54 -14.11
CA LEU A 256 22.04 34.38 -14.93
C LEU A 256 22.52 35.82 -15.07
N ILE A 257 23.17 36.37 -14.04
CA ILE A 257 23.69 37.75 -14.09
C ILE A 257 24.96 37.83 -14.94
N VAL A 258 25.79 36.79 -14.92
CA VAL A 258 27.07 36.74 -15.66
C VAL A 258 26.88 36.41 -17.15
N MET A 259 25.80 35.72 -17.52
CA MET A 259 25.49 35.33 -18.90
C MET A 259 24.68 36.40 -19.64
#